data_d1215ea4c9fef557973040cf988f16e2
#
_entry.id   d1215ea4c9fef557973040cf988f16e2
#
_cell.length_a   1.000
_cell.length_b   1.000
_cell.length_c   1.000
_cell.angle_alpha   90.00
_cell.angle_beta   90.00
_cell.angle_gamma   90.00
#
_symmetry.space_group_name_H-M   'P 1'
#
loop_
_entity.id
_entity.type
_entity.pdbx_description
1 polymer ?
#
loop_
_entity_poly.entity_id
_entity_poly.type
_entity_poly.pdbx_seq_one_letter_code
_entity_poly.pdbx_strand_id
1 'polypeptide(L)'
;MQMNKLLGTCLLCAWAWGQQANAQESIKVGDTTRNMITYAPEGLPYNPPLVISLHGLNQDANYQKGQANWEAVADTAKFVVVYPNGVNKAWDISGDTDIKFLE
;
A
#
# COMPACT_ATOMS: atom_id res chain seq x y z
N MET A 1 -4.18 5.86 5.72
CA MET A 1 -3.46 4.59 5.96
C MET A 1 -2.48 4.75 7.11
N GLN A 2 -2.33 3.72 7.91
CA GLN A 2 -1.47 3.80 9.09
C GLN A 2 -0.16 3.05 8.82
N MET A 3 0.84 3.76 8.37
CA MET A 3 2.16 3.19 8.09
C MET A 3 2.78 2.52 9.30
N ASN A 4 2.55 3.06 10.50
CA ASN A 4 3.12 2.50 11.72
C ASN A 4 2.66 1.07 11.99
N LYS A 5 1.43 0.72 11.61
CA LYS A 5 0.95 -0.66 11.75
C LYS A 5 1.70 -1.63 10.84
N LEU A 6 1.97 -1.22 9.61
CA LEU A 6 2.70 -2.06 8.67
C LEU A 6 4.13 -2.30 9.12
N LEU A 7 4.80 -1.24 9.56
CA LEU A 7 6.18 -1.33 10.05
C LEU A 7 6.24 -2.11 11.37
N GLY A 8 5.24 -1.93 12.24
CA GLY A 8 5.17 -2.68 13.50
C GLY A 8 5.01 -4.17 13.27
N THR A 9 4.22 -4.57 12.27
CA THR A 9 4.07 -5.98 11.92
C THR A 9 5.41 -6.57 11.47
N CYS A 10 6.20 -5.83 10.68
CA CYS A 10 7.52 -6.27 10.27
C CYS A 10 8.47 -6.44 11.45
N LEU A 11 8.36 -5.59 12.47
CA LEU A 11 9.22 -5.67 13.66
C LEU A 11 9.00 -6.95 14.46
N LEU A 12 7.79 -7.52 14.44
CA LEU A 12 7.50 -8.78 15.11
C LEU A 12 8.24 -9.95 14.46
N CYS A 13 8.70 -9.77 13.23
CA CYS A 13 9.48 -10.76 12.49
C CYS A 13 10.93 -10.30 12.38
N ALA A 14 11.60 -10.13 13.53
CA ALA A 14 12.95 -9.55 13.60
C ALA A 14 13.97 -10.30 12.73
N TRP A 15 13.81 -11.61 12.57
CA TRP A 15 14.67 -12.43 11.73
C TRP A 15 14.55 -12.09 10.23
N ALA A 16 13.45 -11.41 9.84
CA ALA A 16 13.23 -10.95 8.47
C ALA A 16 13.78 -9.53 8.22
N TRP A 17 14.52 -9.00 9.16
CA TRP A 17 15.06 -7.66 9.09
C TRP A 17 15.93 -7.49 7.86
N GLY A 18 15.69 -6.42 7.09
CA GLY A 18 16.45 -6.16 5.87
C GLY A 18 15.90 -6.82 4.63
N GLN A 19 14.84 -7.61 4.72
CA GLN A 19 14.22 -8.26 3.57
C GLN A 19 13.08 -7.42 3.02
N GLN A 20 12.85 -7.56 1.71
CA GLN A 20 11.69 -6.96 1.05
C GLN A 20 10.41 -7.60 1.58
N ALA A 21 9.36 -6.79 1.73
CA ALA A 21 8.04 -7.27 2.14
C ALA A 21 7.00 -6.88 1.10
N ASN A 22 6.32 -7.91 0.58
CA ASN A 22 5.12 -7.78 -0.25
C ASN A 22 3.97 -8.35 0.57
N ALA A 23 2.96 -7.54 0.85
CA ALA A 23 1.87 -7.99 1.70
C ALA A 23 0.54 -7.48 1.20
N GLN A 24 -0.48 -8.37 1.27
CA GLN A 24 -1.87 -7.95 1.16
C GLN A 24 -2.34 -7.53 2.53
N GLU A 25 -2.84 -6.32 2.63
CA GLU A 25 -3.28 -5.72 3.88
C GLU A 25 -4.76 -5.37 3.79
N SER A 26 -5.42 -5.41 4.93
CA SER A 26 -6.82 -4.99 5.05
C SER A 26 -6.94 -3.99 6.17
N ILE A 27 -7.77 -2.98 5.96
CA ILE A 27 -8.06 -1.98 6.97
C ILE A 27 -9.55 -1.70 6.99
N LYS A 28 -10.10 -1.53 8.18
CA LYS A 28 -11.51 -1.19 8.35
C LYS A 28 -11.66 0.33 8.36
N VAL A 29 -12.51 0.82 7.46
CA VAL A 29 -12.83 2.26 7.37
C VAL A 29 -14.34 2.38 7.55
N GLY A 30 -14.77 2.86 8.71
CA GLY A 30 -16.18 2.82 9.08
C GLY A 30 -16.66 1.37 9.17
N ASP A 31 -17.67 1.03 8.41
CA ASP A 31 -18.23 -0.34 8.36
C ASP A 31 -17.70 -1.16 7.19
N THR A 32 -16.78 -0.60 6.41
CA THR A 32 -16.27 -1.25 5.19
C THR A 32 -14.83 -1.70 5.41
N THR A 33 -14.53 -2.94 5.02
CA THR A 33 -13.16 -3.44 4.97
C THR A 33 -12.57 -3.11 3.61
N ARG A 34 -11.44 -2.42 3.60
CA ARG A 34 -10.73 -2.03 2.39
C ARG A 34 -9.42 -2.80 2.29
N ASN A 35 -9.01 -3.10 1.09
CA ASN A 35 -7.82 -3.92 0.83
C ASN A 35 -6.77 -3.14 0.05
N MET A 36 -5.53 -3.51 0.25
CA MET A 36 -4.40 -2.90 -0.47
C MET A 36 -3.24 -3.89 -0.56
N ILE A 37 -2.36 -3.66 -1.51
CA ILE A 37 -1.08 -4.36 -1.59
C ILE A 37 0.00 -3.37 -1.20
N THR A 38 0.88 -3.77 -0.29
CA THR A 38 1.98 -2.94 0.18
C THR A 38 3.30 -3.57 -0.21
N TYR A 39 4.22 -2.78 -0.75
CA TYR A 39 5.59 -3.19 -1.00
C TYR A 39 6.54 -2.30 -0.20
N ALA A 40 7.34 -2.93 0.64
CA ALA A 40 8.35 -2.25 1.43
C ALA A 40 9.72 -2.84 1.10
N PRO A 41 10.61 -2.07 0.45
CA PRO A 41 11.96 -2.56 0.17
C PRO A 41 12.78 -2.74 1.44
N GLU A 42 13.84 -3.53 1.36
CA GLU A 42 14.77 -3.63 2.47
C GLU A 42 15.56 -2.34 2.65
N GLY A 43 16.07 -2.10 3.85
CA GLY A 43 16.93 -0.96 4.12
C GLY A 43 16.21 0.39 4.13
N LEU A 44 14.92 0.40 4.47
CA LEU A 44 14.16 1.66 4.57
C LEU A 44 14.70 2.54 5.67
N PRO A 45 14.74 3.88 5.48
CA PRO A 45 15.06 4.80 6.56
C PRO A 45 13.92 4.88 7.57
N TYR A 46 14.16 5.50 8.71
CA TYR A 46 13.10 5.86 9.64
C TYR A 46 12.19 6.89 8.98
N ASN A 47 10.88 6.72 9.09
CA ASN A 47 9.88 7.55 8.40
C ASN A 47 10.10 7.60 6.89
N PRO A 48 10.03 6.45 6.18
CA PRO A 48 10.23 6.44 4.75
C PRO A 48 9.10 7.20 4.02
N PRO A 49 9.39 7.76 2.84
CA PRO A 49 8.32 8.31 2.00
C PRO A 49 7.32 7.24 1.59
N LEU A 50 6.10 7.66 1.31
CA LEU A 50 5.01 6.79 0.87
C LEU A 50 4.53 7.20 -0.50
N VAL A 51 4.47 6.24 -1.42
CA VAL A 51 3.85 6.41 -2.73
C VAL A 51 2.57 5.60 -2.78
N ILE A 52 1.48 6.25 -3.13
CA ILE A 52 0.18 5.58 -3.30
C ILE A 52 -0.10 5.54 -4.80
N SER A 53 -0.22 4.35 -5.37
CA SER A 53 -0.43 4.16 -6.79
C SER A 53 -1.83 3.59 -7.04
N LEU A 54 -2.69 4.38 -7.68
CA LEU A 54 -4.10 4.08 -7.86
C LEU A 54 -4.35 3.44 -9.22
N HIS A 55 -5.19 2.40 -9.22
CA HIS A 55 -5.61 1.76 -10.47
C HIS A 55 -6.68 2.58 -11.18
N GLY A 56 -6.93 2.26 -12.45
CA GLY A 56 -8.01 2.86 -13.22
C GLY A 56 -9.35 2.18 -13.01
N LEU A 57 -10.36 2.67 -13.70
CA LEU A 57 -11.70 2.10 -13.68
C LEU A 57 -11.68 0.65 -14.18
N ASN A 58 -12.40 -0.22 -13.47
CA ASN A 58 -12.48 -1.66 -13.76
C ASN A 58 -11.14 -2.40 -13.63
N GLN A 59 -10.20 -1.82 -12.89
CA GLN A 59 -8.92 -2.42 -12.58
C GLN A 59 -8.83 -2.73 -11.09
N ASP A 60 -7.71 -3.22 -10.63
CA ASP A 60 -7.47 -3.52 -9.22
C ASP A 60 -6.01 -3.28 -8.85
N ALA A 61 -5.69 -3.52 -7.58
CA ALA A 61 -4.34 -3.32 -7.07
C ALA A 61 -3.31 -4.22 -7.77
N ASN A 62 -3.67 -5.46 -8.07
CA ASN A 62 -2.77 -6.39 -8.77
C ASN A 62 -2.44 -5.89 -10.16
N TYR A 63 -3.44 -5.38 -10.88
CA TYR A 63 -3.24 -4.83 -12.20
C TYR A 63 -2.30 -3.62 -12.14
N GLN A 64 -2.56 -2.69 -11.21
CA GLN A 64 -1.75 -1.48 -11.07
C GLN A 64 -0.30 -1.81 -10.69
N LYS A 65 -0.12 -2.77 -9.80
CA LYS A 65 1.21 -3.21 -9.40
C LYS A 65 2.01 -3.73 -10.60
N GLY A 66 1.36 -4.55 -11.44
CA GLY A 66 2.00 -5.09 -12.64
C GLY A 66 2.31 -4.03 -13.69
N GLN A 67 1.43 -3.05 -13.86
CA GLN A 67 1.58 -2.01 -14.88
C GLN A 67 2.55 -0.91 -14.45
N ALA A 68 2.44 -0.43 -13.23
CA ALA A 68 3.27 0.68 -12.75
C ALA A 68 4.68 0.24 -12.37
N ASN A 69 4.80 -0.96 -11.82
CA ASN A 69 6.08 -1.58 -11.46
C ASN A 69 7.01 -0.65 -10.67
N TRP A 70 6.48 -0.08 -9.58
CA TRP A 70 7.22 0.85 -8.73
C TRP A 70 8.32 0.18 -7.92
N GLU A 71 8.33 -1.16 -7.83
CA GLU A 71 9.21 -1.89 -6.92
C GLU A 71 10.69 -1.60 -7.19
N ALA A 72 11.09 -1.58 -8.45
CA ALA A 72 12.48 -1.32 -8.81
C ALA A 72 12.92 0.10 -8.39
N VAL A 73 12.03 1.08 -8.57
CA VAL A 73 12.31 2.46 -8.16
C VAL A 73 12.33 2.57 -6.64
N ALA A 74 11.38 1.89 -5.98
CA ALA A 74 11.30 1.90 -4.51
C ALA A 74 12.55 1.29 -3.87
N ASP A 75 13.10 0.24 -4.47
CA ASP A 75 14.32 -0.40 -3.99
C ASP A 75 15.51 0.57 -3.98
N THR A 76 15.58 1.42 -4.99
CA THR A 76 16.68 2.38 -5.13
C THR A 76 16.42 3.65 -4.31
N ALA A 77 15.22 4.23 -4.45
CA ALA A 77 14.89 5.51 -3.80
C ALA A 77 14.43 5.34 -2.36
N LYS A 78 14.18 4.12 -1.91
CA LYS A 78 13.84 3.78 -0.52
C LYS A 78 12.55 4.41 -0.04
N PHE A 79 11.45 4.06 -0.72
CA PHE A 79 10.11 4.44 -0.28
C PHE A 79 9.20 3.20 -0.25
N VAL A 80 8.08 3.34 0.45
CA VAL A 80 7.04 2.30 0.50
C VAL A 80 6.01 2.60 -0.58
N VAL A 81 5.56 1.57 -1.29
CA VAL A 81 4.50 1.69 -2.28
C VAL A 81 3.26 0.98 -1.80
N VAL A 82 2.11 1.63 -1.93
CA VAL A 82 0.82 1.04 -1.61
C VAL A 82 -0.06 1.09 -2.85
N TYR A 83 -0.67 -0.04 -3.16
CA TYR A 83 -1.63 -0.17 -4.25
C TYR A 83 -3.00 -0.49 -3.64
N PRO A 84 -3.83 0.51 -3.39
CA PRO A 84 -5.15 0.26 -2.79
C PRO A 84 -6.15 -0.23 -3.83
N ASN A 85 -7.16 -0.96 -3.35
CA ASN A 85 -8.29 -1.40 -4.16
C ASN A 85 -9.48 -0.46 -3.94
N GLY A 86 -10.07 0.00 -5.03
CA GLY A 86 -11.35 0.71 -4.99
C GLY A 86 -12.52 -0.24 -4.74
N VAL A 87 -13.63 0.27 -4.26
CA VAL A 87 -14.86 -0.49 -4.11
C VAL A 87 -15.42 -0.78 -5.51
N ASN A 88 -15.71 -2.05 -5.80
CA ASN A 88 -16.19 -2.48 -7.11
C ASN A 88 -15.29 -2.01 -8.26
N LYS A 89 -13.98 -2.01 -8.04
CA LYS A 89 -12.98 -1.64 -9.04
C LYS A 89 -13.13 -0.19 -9.54
N ALA A 90 -13.60 0.71 -8.68
CA ALA A 90 -13.83 2.10 -9.02
C ALA A 90 -13.49 3.02 -7.85
N TRP A 91 -13.40 4.30 -8.11
CA TRP A 91 -13.14 5.31 -7.10
C TRP A 91 -14.35 6.23 -6.98
N ASP A 92 -14.66 6.63 -5.75
CA ASP A 92 -15.77 7.54 -5.48
C ASP A 92 -15.34 8.96 -5.79
N ILE A 93 -15.88 9.52 -6.88
CA ILE A 93 -15.53 10.87 -7.32
C ILE A 93 -16.51 11.93 -6.81
N SER A 94 -17.55 11.51 -6.12
CA SER A 94 -18.60 12.43 -5.64
C SER A 94 -18.70 12.55 -4.13
N GLY A 95 -18.06 11.65 -3.40
CA GLY A 95 -18.08 11.61 -1.94
C GLY A 95 -16.68 11.58 -1.35
N ASP A 96 -16.58 11.13 -0.11
CA ASP A 96 -15.34 11.11 0.64
C ASP A 96 -14.90 9.71 1.09
N THR A 97 -15.57 8.66 0.59
CA THR A 97 -15.33 7.28 1.01
C THR A 97 -13.86 6.87 0.78
N ASP A 98 -13.35 7.14 -0.41
CA ASP A 98 -11.97 6.79 -0.75
C ASP A 98 -10.97 7.71 -0.08
N ILE A 99 -11.31 8.97 0.08
CA ILE A 99 -10.46 9.93 0.81
C ILE A 99 -10.23 9.45 2.24
N LYS A 100 -11.28 9.00 2.91
CA LYS A 100 -11.16 8.45 4.26
C LYS A 100 -10.31 7.20 4.31
N PHE A 101 -10.40 6.36 3.28
CA PHE A 101 -9.55 5.19 3.17
C PHE A 101 -8.07 5.57 3.01
N LEU A 102 -7.78 6.58 2.20
CA LEU A 102 -6.40 6.98 1.89
C LEU A 102 -5.76 7.83 2.99
N GLU A 103 -6.54 8.31 3.92
CA GLU A 103 -6.01 8.98 5.10
C GLU A 103 -5.45 7.96 6.09
#